data_de57a3e95ef9988ad8aac09efcd0d03c
#
_entry.id   de57a3e95ef9988ad8aac09efcd0d03c
#
_cell.length_a   1.000
_cell.length_b   1.000
_cell.length_c   1.000
_cell.angle_alpha   90.00
_cell.angle_beta   90.00
_cell.angle_gamma   90.00
#
_symmetry.space_group_name_H-M   'P 1'
#
loop_
_entity.id
_entity.type
_entity.pdbx_description
1 polymer ?
#
loop_
_entity_poly.entity_id
_entity_poly.type
_entity_poly.pdbx_seq_one_letter_code
_entity_poly.pdbx_strand_id
1 'polypeptide(L)'
;MNREVNTSTKKGGTSENKNPRGRVFSAIWRVILILLAAVLAITSGTLAYDKFVKKSKIPSVFGYSMLIIASPSMTGSIEAGDAIIIKNSDSYAVGDVITYFPADESFSVTHRIVRTEGDKFYTKGDANTSEDPDPVLIEQ
;
A
#
# COMPACT_ATOMS: atom_id res chain seq x y z
N MET A 1 80.07 39.17 14.39
CA MET A 1 79.98 38.54 13.07
C MET A 1 79.01 37.39 13.18
N ASN A 2 77.72 37.70 13.21
CA ASN A 2 76.63 36.72 13.39
C ASN A 2 75.77 36.70 12.12
N ARG A 3 75.73 35.56 11.46
CA ARG A 3 74.83 35.29 10.35
C ARG A 3 73.51 34.71 10.90
N GLU A 4 72.46 35.44 10.76
CA GLU A 4 71.09 34.90 10.98
C GLU A 4 70.66 34.07 9.77
N VAL A 5 70.31 32.82 10.03
CA VAL A 5 69.72 31.91 9.03
C VAL A 5 68.24 32.03 9.11
N ASN A 6 67.62 32.65 8.10
CA ASN A 6 66.20 32.80 7.94
C ASN A 6 65.63 31.53 7.32
N THR A 7 64.99 30.64 8.08
CA THR A 7 64.26 29.46 7.62
C THR A 7 62.79 29.83 7.35
N SER A 8 62.49 30.14 6.08
CA SER A 8 61.13 30.35 5.61
C SER A 8 60.40 29.00 5.42
N THR A 9 59.53 28.69 6.35
CA THR A 9 58.68 27.50 6.29
C THR A 9 57.51 27.72 5.32
N LYS A 10 57.62 27.24 4.12
CA LYS A 10 56.56 27.25 3.09
C LYS A 10 55.46 26.24 3.47
N LYS A 11 54.34 26.72 4.02
CA LYS A 11 53.12 25.90 4.21
C LYS A 11 52.59 25.51 2.84
N GLY A 12 52.77 24.23 2.46
CA GLY A 12 52.16 23.61 1.28
C GLY A 12 50.63 23.47 1.52
N GLY A 13 49.86 24.35 0.89
CA GLY A 13 48.40 24.17 0.79
C GLY A 13 48.12 23.00 -0.14
N THR A 14 47.68 21.87 0.42
CA THR A 14 47.07 20.78 -0.35
C THR A 14 45.74 21.25 -0.89
N SER A 15 45.69 21.64 -2.16
CA SER A 15 44.44 21.85 -2.87
C SER A 15 43.77 20.49 -3.07
N GLU A 16 42.78 20.21 -2.25
CA GLU A 16 41.91 19.05 -2.37
C GLU A 16 41.15 19.15 -3.69
N ASN A 17 41.65 18.48 -4.72
CA ASN A 17 41.00 18.37 -6.03
C ASN A 17 39.72 17.54 -5.89
N LYS A 18 38.61 18.18 -5.52
CA LYS A 18 37.26 17.55 -5.37
C LYS A 18 36.74 17.21 -6.76
N ASN A 19 36.88 15.94 -7.14
CA ASN A 19 36.45 15.35 -8.38
C ASN A 19 34.97 15.69 -8.68
N PRO A 20 34.65 16.51 -9.71
CA PRO A 20 33.28 16.98 -9.94
C PRO A 20 32.28 15.85 -10.22
N ARG A 21 32.76 14.72 -10.78
CA ARG A 21 31.95 13.53 -11.04
C ARG A 21 31.44 12.87 -9.76
N GLY A 22 32.23 12.84 -8.69
CA GLY A 22 31.79 12.31 -7.39
C GLY A 22 30.72 13.17 -6.72
N ARG A 23 30.77 14.49 -6.92
CA ARG A 23 29.77 15.43 -6.37
C ARG A 23 28.40 15.27 -7.07
N VAL A 24 28.38 15.11 -8.38
CA VAL A 24 27.14 14.88 -9.14
C VAL A 24 26.53 13.53 -8.77
N PHE A 25 27.35 12.47 -8.70
CA PHE A 25 26.89 11.15 -8.28
C PHE A 25 26.28 11.16 -6.86
N SER A 26 26.95 11.81 -5.91
CA SER A 26 26.44 11.91 -4.54
C SER A 26 25.17 12.78 -4.45
N ALA A 27 25.01 13.79 -5.30
CA ALA A 27 23.79 14.58 -5.36
C ALA A 27 22.62 13.76 -5.91
N ILE A 28 22.82 13.03 -7.00
CA ILE A 28 21.79 12.13 -7.57
C ILE A 28 21.36 11.08 -6.53
N TRP A 29 22.34 10.46 -5.85
CA TRP A 29 22.05 9.45 -4.83
C TRP A 29 21.24 10.02 -3.65
N ARG A 30 21.54 11.24 -3.21
CA ARG A 30 20.76 11.93 -2.18
C ARG A 30 19.32 12.20 -2.63
N VAL A 31 19.12 12.64 -3.87
CA VAL A 31 17.78 12.87 -4.42
C VAL A 31 16.98 11.57 -4.44
N ILE A 32 17.58 10.46 -4.89
CA ILE A 32 16.93 9.14 -4.88
C ILE A 32 16.53 8.73 -3.46
N LEU A 33 17.41 8.89 -2.49
CA LEU A 33 17.11 8.57 -1.08
C LEU A 33 15.99 9.44 -0.50
N ILE A 34 15.95 10.73 -0.84
CA ILE A 34 14.88 11.64 -0.41
C ILE A 34 13.54 11.22 -1.02
N LEU A 35 13.51 10.89 -2.31
CA LEU A 35 12.30 10.41 -2.98
C LEU A 35 11.82 9.10 -2.38
N LEU A 36 12.70 8.15 -2.11
CA LEU A 36 12.37 6.89 -1.46
C LEU A 36 11.79 7.11 -0.06
N ALA A 37 12.43 7.98 0.73
CA ALA A 37 11.93 8.34 2.07
C ALA A 37 10.56 9.02 2.02
N ALA A 38 10.32 9.89 1.03
CA ALA A 38 9.01 10.52 0.83
C ALA A 38 7.93 9.50 0.48
N VAL A 39 8.22 8.56 -0.42
CA VAL A 39 7.28 7.47 -0.75
C VAL A 39 6.96 6.62 0.48
N LEU A 40 7.97 6.24 1.27
CA LEU A 40 7.77 5.50 2.51
C LEU A 40 6.95 6.28 3.55
N ALA A 41 7.18 7.58 3.68
CA ALA A 41 6.42 8.42 4.61
C ALA A 41 4.95 8.56 4.18
N ILE A 42 4.69 8.74 2.88
CA ILE A 42 3.33 8.83 2.35
C ILE A 42 2.59 7.51 2.54
N THR A 43 3.19 6.37 2.18
CA THR A 43 2.56 5.05 2.35
C THR A 43 2.31 4.72 3.81
N SER A 44 3.26 5.02 4.71
CA SER A 44 3.07 4.84 6.15
C SER A 44 1.96 5.74 6.71
N GLY A 45 1.88 6.98 6.22
CA GLY A 45 0.84 7.93 6.63
C GLY A 45 -0.56 7.50 6.19
N THR A 46 -0.72 6.98 4.96
CA THR A 46 -2.01 6.46 4.47
C THR A 46 -2.47 5.25 5.26
N LEU A 47 -1.57 4.29 5.55
CA LEU A 47 -1.89 3.12 6.37
C LEU A 47 -2.29 3.49 7.80
N ALA A 48 -1.58 4.45 8.40
CA ALA A 48 -1.93 4.96 9.72
C ALA A 48 -3.29 5.67 9.73
N TYR A 49 -3.56 6.49 8.71
CA TYR A 49 -4.84 7.17 8.55
C TYR A 49 -6.01 6.19 8.42
N ASP A 50 -5.90 5.17 7.56
CA ASP A 50 -6.94 4.17 7.38
C ASP A 50 -7.20 3.38 8.69
N LYS A 51 -6.15 3.04 9.42
CA LYS A 51 -6.27 2.30 10.68
C LYS A 51 -6.87 3.13 11.82
N PHE A 52 -6.44 4.39 11.98
CA PHE A 52 -6.78 5.20 13.16
C PHE A 52 -7.99 6.11 12.94
N VAL A 53 -8.20 6.60 11.71
CA VAL A 53 -9.27 7.55 11.40
C VAL A 53 -10.49 6.84 10.81
N LYS A 54 -10.29 6.04 9.76
CA LYS A 54 -11.38 5.30 9.11
C LYS A 54 -11.78 4.01 9.84
N LYS A 55 -10.98 3.54 10.83
CA LYS A 55 -11.16 2.25 11.51
C LYS A 55 -11.34 1.08 10.53
N SER A 56 -10.72 1.19 9.36
CA SER A 56 -10.81 0.16 8.32
C SER A 56 -10.26 -1.17 8.83
N LYS A 57 -11.02 -2.24 8.67
CA LYS A 57 -10.60 -3.60 9.03
C LYS A 57 -9.52 -4.14 8.06
N ILE A 58 -9.45 -3.60 6.84
CA ILE A 58 -8.46 -3.99 5.82
C ILE A 58 -7.60 -2.77 5.50
N PRO A 59 -6.26 -2.85 5.69
CA PRO A 59 -5.35 -1.76 5.29
C PRO A 59 -5.43 -1.52 3.79
N SER A 60 -5.54 -0.26 3.37
CA SER A 60 -5.54 0.12 1.97
C SER A 60 -4.45 1.14 1.64
N VAL A 61 -3.92 1.08 0.43
CA VAL A 61 -2.97 2.04 -0.11
C VAL A 61 -3.57 2.61 -1.40
N PHE A 62 -3.84 3.91 -1.41
CA PHE A 62 -4.51 4.59 -2.52
C PHE A 62 -5.87 3.95 -2.92
N GLY A 63 -6.62 3.43 -1.94
CA GLY A 63 -7.91 2.78 -2.17
C GLY A 63 -7.82 1.34 -2.67
N TYR A 64 -6.63 0.74 -2.73
CA TYR A 64 -6.40 -0.66 -3.08
C TYR A 64 -5.94 -1.44 -1.86
N SER A 65 -6.45 -2.66 -1.71
CA SER A 65 -6.01 -3.63 -0.69
C SER A 65 -5.71 -4.97 -1.32
N MET A 66 -4.82 -5.73 -0.71
CA MET A 66 -4.49 -7.08 -1.15
C MET A 66 -4.92 -8.09 -0.09
N LEU A 67 -5.57 -9.16 -0.53
CA LEU A 67 -6.04 -10.26 0.31
C LEU A 67 -5.63 -11.60 -0.29
N ILE A 68 -5.52 -12.61 0.57
CA ILE A 68 -5.35 -14.02 0.18
C ILE A 68 -6.69 -14.72 0.42
N ILE A 69 -7.20 -15.42 -0.59
CA ILE A 69 -8.44 -16.20 -0.49
C ILE A 69 -8.18 -17.46 0.34
N ALA A 70 -8.93 -17.61 1.43
CA ALA A 70 -8.74 -18.71 2.38
C ALA A 70 -9.66 -19.92 2.13
N SER A 71 -10.77 -19.74 1.41
CA SER A 71 -11.78 -20.79 1.21
C SER A 71 -12.10 -21.05 -0.26
N PRO A 72 -12.61 -22.25 -0.62
CA PRO A 72 -12.95 -22.59 -1.99
C PRO A 72 -14.36 -22.10 -2.41
N SER A 73 -15.01 -21.20 -1.68
CA SER A 73 -16.38 -20.74 -1.97
C SER A 73 -16.53 -20.04 -3.31
N MET A 74 -15.44 -19.56 -3.91
CA MET A 74 -15.39 -18.89 -5.20
C MET A 74 -14.74 -19.74 -6.31
N THR A 75 -14.50 -21.02 -6.05
CA THR A 75 -13.89 -21.95 -7.02
C THR A 75 -14.57 -21.88 -8.39
N GLY A 76 -13.74 -21.85 -9.43
CA GLY A 76 -14.16 -21.62 -10.82
C GLY A 76 -13.95 -20.17 -11.29
N SER A 77 -13.92 -19.21 -10.36
CA SER A 77 -13.58 -17.81 -10.64
C SER A 77 -12.34 -17.37 -9.88
N ILE A 78 -12.23 -17.75 -8.60
CA ILE A 78 -11.11 -17.43 -7.70
C ILE A 78 -10.85 -18.66 -6.85
N GLU A 79 -9.60 -19.11 -6.82
CA GLU A 79 -9.23 -20.32 -6.08
C GLU A 79 -8.69 -20.00 -4.68
N ALA A 80 -8.84 -20.96 -3.76
CA ALA A 80 -8.22 -20.85 -2.46
C ALA A 80 -6.68 -20.76 -2.59
N GLY A 81 -6.07 -19.78 -1.95
CA GLY A 81 -4.63 -19.45 -2.06
C GLY A 81 -4.34 -18.31 -3.04
N ASP A 82 -5.29 -17.90 -3.87
CA ASP A 82 -5.11 -16.76 -4.76
C ASP A 82 -4.93 -15.45 -4.00
N ALA A 83 -4.05 -14.60 -4.51
CA ALA A 83 -3.91 -13.22 -4.06
C ALA A 83 -4.76 -12.31 -4.95
N ILE A 84 -5.72 -11.63 -4.35
CA ILE A 84 -6.59 -10.69 -5.05
C ILE A 84 -6.29 -9.25 -4.65
N ILE A 85 -6.48 -8.32 -5.60
CA ILE A 85 -6.43 -6.89 -5.33
C ILE A 85 -7.86 -6.37 -5.38
N ILE A 86 -8.33 -5.83 -4.26
CA ILE A 86 -9.65 -5.19 -4.16
C ILE A 86 -9.49 -3.68 -4.21
N LYS A 87 -10.49 -3.02 -4.78
CA LYS A 87 -10.59 -1.56 -4.86
C LYS A 87 -11.89 -1.10 -4.21
N ASN A 88 -11.83 -0.05 -3.39
CA ASN A 88 -13.03 0.60 -2.92
C ASN A 88 -13.78 1.22 -4.11
N SER A 89 -15.10 1.04 -4.16
CA SER A 89 -15.97 1.58 -5.19
C SER A 89 -17.14 2.33 -4.55
N ASP A 90 -17.61 3.37 -5.23
CA ASP A 90 -18.78 4.15 -4.80
C ASP A 90 -20.09 3.54 -5.30
N SER A 91 -20.03 2.50 -6.15
CA SER A 91 -21.21 1.82 -6.70
C SER A 91 -20.91 0.35 -6.98
N TYR A 92 -21.94 -0.46 -6.83
CA TYR A 92 -21.89 -1.92 -7.04
C TYR A 92 -23.12 -2.37 -7.80
N ALA A 93 -22.98 -3.44 -8.59
CA ALA A 93 -24.04 -4.03 -9.40
C ALA A 93 -24.10 -5.57 -9.25
N VAL A 94 -25.21 -6.15 -9.64
CA VAL A 94 -25.31 -7.62 -9.79
C VAL A 94 -24.24 -8.13 -10.73
N GLY A 95 -23.50 -9.15 -10.28
CA GLY A 95 -22.34 -9.72 -10.99
C GLY A 95 -21.00 -9.28 -10.41
N ASP A 96 -20.93 -8.17 -9.68
CA ASP A 96 -19.69 -7.74 -9.05
C ASP A 96 -19.29 -8.70 -7.91
N VAL A 97 -17.99 -8.93 -7.77
CA VAL A 97 -17.41 -9.65 -6.64
C VAL A 97 -16.97 -8.64 -5.59
N ILE A 98 -17.53 -8.77 -4.40
CA ILE A 98 -17.23 -7.87 -3.28
C ILE A 98 -16.59 -8.61 -2.11
N THR A 99 -15.76 -7.90 -1.36
CA THR A 99 -15.21 -8.38 -0.08
C THR A 99 -15.80 -7.54 1.05
N TYR A 100 -16.43 -8.20 2.00
CA TYR A 100 -17.11 -7.55 3.12
C TYR A 100 -16.85 -8.31 4.43
N PHE A 101 -17.21 -7.69 5.54
CA PHE A 101 -17.20 -8.34 6.86
C PHE A 101 -18.65 -8.60 7.25
N PRO A 102 -19.08 -9.86 7.42
CA PRO A 102 -20.38 -10.15 8.01
C PRO A 102 -20.54 -9.49 9.37
N ALA A 103 -21.77 -9.20 9.76
CA ALA A 103 -22.04 -8.63 11.07
C ALA A 103 -21.47 -9.52 12.18
N ASP A 104 -20.77 -8.89 13.15
CA ASP A 104 -20.15 -9.55 14.29
C ASP A 104 -19.00 -10.53 14.00
N GLU A 105 -18.53 -10.60 12.72
CA GLU A 105 -17.44 -11.46 12.34
C GLU A 105 -16.10 -10.70 12.24
N SER A 106 -15.01 -11.41 12.57
CA SER A 106 -13.65 -10.88 12.47
C SER A 106 -12.94 -11.23 11.16
N PHE A 107 -13.56 -12.08 10.34
CA PHE A 107 -13.03 -12.50 9.02
C PHE A 107 -13.81 -11.82 7.88
N SER A 108 -13.15 -11.66 6.76
CA SER A 108 -13.77 -11.15 5.53
C SER A 108 -14.29 -12.29 4.66
N VAL A 109 -15.38 -12.02 3.95
CA VAL A 109 -15.98 -12.91 2.95
C VAL A 109 -15.85 -12.24 1.58
N THR A 110 -15.50 -13.02 0.55
CA THR A 110 -15.42 -12.56 -0.84
C THR A 110 -16.42 -13.37 -1.65
N HIS A 111 -17.55 -12.76 -2.03
CA HIS A 111 -18.64 -13.40 -2.76
C HIS A 111 -19.18 -12.49 -3.87
N ARG A 112 -19.95 -13.05 -4.78
CA ARG A 112 -20.58 -12.34 -5.90
C ARG A 112 -21.96 -11.82 -5.53
N ILE A 113 -22.26 -10.58 -5.91
CA ILE A 113 -23.61 -10.02 -5.82
C ILE A 113 -24.49 -10.74 -6.84
N VAL A 114 -25.51 -11.42 -6.37
CA VAL A 114 -26.48 -12.15 -7.23
C VAL A 114 -27.83 -11.46 -7.34
N ARG A 115 -28.14 -10.56 -6.39
CA ARG A 115 -29.41 -9.84 -6.36
C ARG A 115 -29.27 -8.55 -5.54
N THR A 116 -30.07 -7.53 -5.86
CA THR A 116 -30.17 -6.26 -5.12
C THR A 116 -31.60 -5.94 -4.81
N GLU A 117 -31.88 -5.37 -3.62
CA GLU A 117 -33.18 -4.84 -3.21
C GLU A 117 -32.96 -3.51 -2.47
N GLY A 118 -33.19 -2.38 -3.15
CA GLY A 118 -32.85 -1.05 -2.63
C GLY A 118 -31.34 -0.99 -2.31
N ASP A 119 -30.99 -0.68 -1.05
CA ASP A 119 -29.61 -0.59 -0.58
C ASP A 119 -29.03 -1.94 -0.08
N LYS A 120 -29.76 -3.03 -0.28
CA LYS A 120 -29.37 -4.38 0.16
C LYS A 120 -28.77 -5.17 -0.99
N PHE A 121 -27.61 -5.75 -0.77
CA PHE A 121 -26.91 -6.61 -1.72
C PHE A 121 -26.91 -8.05 -1.19
N TYR A 122 -27.48 -8.96 -1.93
CA TYR A 122 -27.47 -10.38 -1.62
C TYR A 122 -26.32 -11.04 -2.37
N THR A 123 -25.52 -11.78 -1.66
CA THR A 123 -24.28 -12.37 -2.17
C THR A 123 -24.34 -13.87 -2.16
N LYS A 124 -23.50 -14.50 -2.98
CA LYS A 124 -23.31 -15.95 -3.04
C LYS A 124 -21.92 -16.27 -3.53
N GLY A 125 -21.26 -17.23 -2.90
CA GLY A 125 -20.03 -17.82 -3.44
C GLY A 125 -20.33 -18.57 -4.75
N ASP A 126 -19.46 -18.44 -5.74
CA ASP A 126 -19.68 -19.06 -7.05
C ASP A 126 -19.82 -20.60 -6.98
N ALA A 127 -19.12 -21.23 -6.03
CA ALA A 127 -19.21 -22.66 -5.74
C ALA A 127 -20.32 -23.04 -4.76
N ASN A 128 -21.00 -22.07 -4.12
CA ASN A 128 -22.05 -22.34 -3.15
C ASN A 128 -23.39 -22.66 -3.84
N THR A 129 -24.25 -23.44 -3.17
CA THR A 129 -25.57 -23.82 -3.69
C THR A 129 -26.65 -22.78 -3.38
N SER A 130 -26.48 -21.98 -2.31
CA SER A 130 -27.47 -21.01 -1.83
C SER A 130 -26.83 -19.62 -1.66
N GLU A 131 -27.71 -18.60 -1.64
CA GLU A 131 -27.33 -17.23 -1.24
C GLU A 131 -26.87 -17.20 0.23
N ASP A 132 -26.09 -16.19 0.56
CA ASP A 132 -25.71 -15.92 1.94
C ASP A 132 -26.95 -15.47 2.75
N PRO A 133 -27.05 -15.85 4.04
CA PRO A 133 -28.28 -15.64 4.81
C PRO A 133 -28.62 -14.16 5.03
N ASP A 134 -27.60 -13.33 5.19
CA ASP A 134 -27.76 -11.91 5.51
C ASP A 134 -27.33 -11.03 4.33
N PRO A 135 -28.11 -9.98 4.01
CA PRO A 135 -27.71 -9.02 2.98
C PRO A 135 -26.56 -8.12 3.46
N VAL A 136 -25.71 -7.72 2.54
CA VAL A 136 -24.67 -6.72 2.76
C VAL A 136 -25.28 -5.34 2.58
N LEU A 137 -25.10 -4.46 3.58
CA LEU A 137 -25.41 -3.04 3.51
C LEU A 137 -24.10 -2.29 3.22
N ILE A 138 -24.09 -1.47 2.19
CA ILE A 138 -22.93 -0.63 1.89
C ILE A 138 -23.22 0.74 2.50
N GLU A 139 -22.56 1.04 3.63
CA GLU A 139 -22.59 2.38 4.20
C GLU A 139 -21.83 3.33 3.27
N GLN A 140 -22.48 4.40 2.82
CA GLN A 140 -21.90 5.45 1.97
C GLN A 140 -21.05 6.42 2.80
#